data_5286af015b4d1704c1994e7ef7d386ec
#
_entry.id   5286af015b4d1704c1994e7ef7d386ec
#
_cell.length_a   1.000
_cell.length_b   1.000
_cell.length_c   1.000
_cell.angle_alpha   90.00
_cell.angle_beta   90.00
_cell.angle_gamma   90.00
#
_symmetry.space_group_name_H-M   'P 1'
#
loop_
_entity.id
_entity.type
_entity.pdbx_description
1 polymer ?
#
loop_
_entity_poly.entity_id
_entity_poly.type
_entity_poly.pdbx_seq_one_letter_code
_entity_poly.pdbx_strand_id
1 'polypeptide(L)'
;MIRKIGIVGDVHAQDCNLRKALCHLEKLGIDQIICTGDVPDGGGDLEESCRLLQKENVLTVRGNHDRWLLDGVKRDSPRAHARESLSDDTLHFLMTLPVEISLKTRLGELMLFHGVLKNDMGKVWPGTDRSPIQRNEDLDLLLGDKKKRPKFLVNGHIHFRSLIDFDNCHLINGGTLRGRWSGFSVLDLDNRTLTGFDFVEGACPKRSRHYELDDVSNRTIWRDTRDFDGRWSPALLHAA
;
A
#
# COMPACT_ATOMS: atom_id res chain seq x y z
N MET A 1 -16.95 -11.88 7.97
CA MET A 1 -16.47 -11.56 6.60
C MET A 1 -16.06 -10.09 6.61
N ILE A 2 -14.87 -9.76 6.10
CA ILE A 2 -14.30 -8.42 6.15
C ILE A 2 -15.14 -7.45 5.31
N ARG A 3 -15.52 -6.31 5.89
CA ARG A 3 -16.36 -5.26 5.28
C ARG A 3 -15.63 -3.93 5.10
N LYS A 4 -14.72 -3.62 6.04
CA LYS A 4 -13.91 -2.38 6.00
C LYS A 4 -12.44 -2.70 6.21
N ILE A 5 -11.59 -2.19 5.32
CA ILE A 5 -10.16 -2.41 5.36
C ILE A 5 -9.43 -1.06 5.45
N GLY A 6 -8.57 -0.92 6.47
CA GLY A 6 -7.60 0.17 6.53
C GLY A 6 -6.36 -0.21 5.74
N ILE A 7 -5.89 0.68 4.85
CA ILE A 7 -4.72 0.46 4.01
C ILE A 7 -3.64 1.45 4.42
N VAL A 8 -2.56 0.93 4.98
CA VAL A 8 -1.35 1.66 5.33
C VAL A 8 -0.30 1.35 4.26
N GLY A 9 0.29 2.38 3.70
CA GLY A 9 1.38 2.27 2.72
C GLY A 9 2.74 2.04 3.37
N ASP A 10 3.80 2.30 2.59
CA ASP A 10 5.18 2.11 2.99
C ASP A 10 5.51 2.95 4.23
N VAL A 11 5.96 2.28 5.31
CA VAL A 11 6.06 2.88 6.65
C VAL A 11 7.30 3.77 6.79
N HIS A 12 8.46 3.29 6.33
CA HIS A 12 9.73 4.02 6.40
C HIS A 12 10.03 4.61 7.80
N ALA A 13 9.88 3.78 8.84
CA ALA A 13 10.11 4.14 10.23
C ALA A 13 9.30 5.38 10.71
N GLN A 14 8.16 5.68 10.08
CA GLN A 14 7.32 6.82 10.46
C GLN A 14 6.36 6.44 11.60
N ASP A 15 6.90 6.04 12.75
CA ASP A 15 6.16 5.58 13.94
C ASP A 15 5.06 6.57 14.38
N CYS A 16 5.35 7.86 14.38
CA CYS A 16 4.37 8.90 14.74
C CYS A 16 3.18 8.96 13.78
N ASN A 17 3.42 8.87 12.47
CA ASN A 17 2.36 8.86 11.46
C ASN A 17 1.62 7.53 11.46
N LEU A 18 2.33 6.41 11.65
CA LEU A 18 1.73 5.09 11.81
C LEU A 18 0.76 5.09 12.99
N ARG A 19 1.17 5.58 14.16
CA ARG A 19 0.31 5.71 15.35
C ARG A 19 -0.94 6.54 15.07
N LYS A 20 -0.80 7.69 14.36
CA LYS A 20 -1.94 8.53 13.97
C LYS A 20 -2.90 7.78 13.04
N ALA A 21 -2.37 7.03 12.05
CA ALA A 21 -3.18 6.23 11.14
C ALA A 21 -3.95 5.16 11.90
N LEU A 22 -3.27 4.35 12.73
CA LEU A 22 -3.87 3.26 13.50
C LEU A 22 -4.97 3.77 14.43
N CYS A 23 -4.71 4.84 15.20
CA CYS A 23 -5.70 5.45 16.07
C CYS A 23 -6.92 6.00 15.30
N HIS A 24 -6.72 6.54 14.10
CA HIS A 24 -7.83 7.02 13.27
C HIS A 24 -8.64 5.88 12.68
N LEU A 25 -7.98 4.82 12.21
CA LEU A 25 -8.62 3.62 11.67
C LEU A 25 -9.45 2.89 12.74
N GLU A 26 -8.95 2.79 13.97
CA GLU A 26 -9.69 2.24 15.12
C GLU A 26 -11.03 2.97 15.32
N LYS A 27 -11.01 4.32 15.31
CA LYS A 27 -12.23 5.16 15.46
C LYS A 27 -13.23 4.97 14.32
N LEU A 28 -12.77 4.56 13.13
CA LEU A 28 -13.64 4.28 11.97
C LEU A 28 -14.25 2.87 12.00
N GLY A 29 -13.91 2.05 12.99
CA GLY A 29 -14.43 0.69 13.12
C GLY A 29 -13.98 -0.22 11.96
N ILE A 30 -12.68 -0.21 11.66
CA ILE A 30 -12.08 -1.04 10.62
C ILE A 30 -12.03 -2.50 11.06
N ASP A 31 -12.46 -3.43 10.20
CA ASP A 31 -12.42 -4.87 10.50
C ASP A 31 -10.99 -5.44 10.40
N GLN A 32 -10.19 -4.95 9.45
CA GLN A 32 -8.81 -5.38 9.23
C GLN A 32 -7.94 -4.24 8.72
N ILE A 33 -6.76 -4.09 9.29
CA ILE A 33 -5.73 -3.18 8.78
C ILE A 33 -4.68 -4.00 8.05
N ILE A 34 -4.28 -3.52 6.87
CA ILE A 34 -3.21 -4.10 6.04
C ILE A 34 -2.13 -3.06 5.79
N CYS A 35 -0.88 -3.53 5.63
CA CYS A 35 0.28 -2.68 5.38
C CYS A 35 1.13 -3.24 4.22
N THR A 36 1.57 -2.37 3.32
CA THR A 36 2.32 -2.73 2.13
C THR A 36 3.81 -3.01 2.37
N GLY A 37 4.29 -2.93 3.63
CA GLY A 37 5.70 -3.19 3.96
C GLY A 37 6.58 -1.96 3.91
N ASP A 38 7.84 -2.15 3.52
CA ASP A 38 8.89 -1.12 3.57
C ASP A 38 8.89 -0.41 4.94
N VAL A 39 9.01 -1.23 6.00
CA VAL A 39 8.97 -0.72 7.39
C VAL A 39 10.23 0.08 7.72
N PRO A 40 11.47 -0.33 7.35
CA PRO A 40 12.69 0.39 7.65
C PRO A 40 12.98 1.57 6.70
N ASP A 41 14.10 2.22 6.95
CA ASP A 41 14.71 3.29 6.15
C ASP A 41 13.91 4.60 6.13
N GLY A 42 13.92 5.26 7.28
CA GLY A 42 13.27 6.55 7.49
C GLY A 42 13.80 7.31 8.69
N GLY A 43 13.16 8.42 9.02
CA GLY A 43 13.65 9.34 10.05
C GLY A 43 13.01 9.20 11.43
N GLY A 44 12.13 8.21 11.61
CA GLY A 44 11.49 7.93 12.90
C GLY A 44 12.07 6.68 13.58
N ASP A 45 11.27 6.05 14.42
CA ASP A 45 11.64 4.88 15.21
C ASP A 45 11.15 3.58 14.54
N LEU A 46 12.10 2.75 14.06
CA LEU A 46 11.81 1.46 13.42
C LEU A 46 11.29 0.45 14.44
N GLU A 47 11.89 0.37 15.64
CA GLU A 47 11.49 -0.54 16.70
C GLU A 47 10.04 -0.29 17.11
N GLU A 48 9.70 0.97 17.31
CA GLU A 48 8.33 1.38 17.64
C GLU A 48 7.36 1.12 16.47
N SER A 49 7.80 1.33 15.23
CA SER A 49 6.97 1.01 14.05
C SER A 49 6.62 -0.48 14.00
N CYS A 50 7.61 -1.36 14.18
CA CYS A 50 7.40 -2.81 14.23
C CYS A 50 6.49 -3.20 15.41
N ARG A 51 6.72 -2.64 16.59
CA ARG A 51 5.91 -2.88 17.77
C ARG A 51 4.45 -2.47 17.58
N LEU A 52 4.19 -1.34 16.92
CA LEU A 52 2.84 -0.88 16.60
C LEU A 52 2.13 -1.83 15.64
N LEU A 53 2.80 -2.25 14.55
CA LEU A 53 2.23 -3.20 13.58
C LEU A 53 1.84 -4.52 14.24
N GLN A 54 2.71 -5.05 15.10
CA GLN A 54 2.44 -6.28 15.86
C GLN A 54 1.29 -6.12 16.84
N LYS A 55 1.33 -5.07 17.68
CA LYS A 55 0.33 -4.81 18.73
C LYS A 55 -1.07 -4.68 18.16
N GLU A 56 -1.22 -3.98 17.04
CA GLU A 56 -2.51 -3.73 16.40
C GLU A 56 -2.90 -4.83 15.38
N ASN A 57 -2.15 -5.96 15.35
CA ASN A 57 -2.38 -7.10 14.45
C ASN A 57 -2.53 -6.68 12.98
N VAL A 58 -1.68 -5.76 12.52
CA VAL A 58 -1.68 -5.29 11.13
C VAL A 58 -1.10 -6.38 10.23
N LEU A 59 -1.87 -6.83 9.25
CA LEU A 59 -1.37 -7.77 8.24
C LEU A 59 -0.39 -7.05 7.32
N THR A 60 0.89 -7.34 7.48
CA THR A 60 1.97 -6.64 6.80
C THR A 60 2.72 -7.59 5.87
N VAL A 61 2.99 -7.16 4.63
CA VAL A 61 3.85 -7.89 3.69
C VAL A 61 5.26 -7.32 3.72
N ARG A 62 6.23 -8.13 3.27
CA ARG A 62 7.63 -7.75 3.18
C ARG A 62 7.89 -6.91 1.92
N GLY A 63 8.44 -5.69 2.10
CA GLY A 63 8.91 -4.87 1.00
C GLY A 63 10.40 -5.06 0.68
N ASN A 64 10.89 -4.31 -0.31
CA ASN A 64 12.29 -4.39 -0.71
C ASN A 64 13.24 -3.81 0.35
N HIS A 65 12.83 -2.80 1.10
CA HIS A 65 13.63 -2.26 2.21
C HIS A 65 13.74 -3.26 3.36
N ASP A 66 12.65 -3.99 3.68
CA ASP A 66 12.68 -5.05 4.68
C ASP A 66 13.66 -6.16 4.26
N ARG A 67 13.60 -6.60 2.99
CA ARG A 67 14.51 -7.60 2.45
C ARG A 67 15.97 -7.14 2.48
N TRP A 68 16.26 -5.92 2.01
CA TRP A 68 17.62 -5.39 2.02
C TRP A 68 18.22 -5.34 3.44
N LEU A 69 17.44 -4.87 4.41
CA LEU A 69 17.86 -4.84 5.82
C LEU A 69 18.20 -6.25 6.33
N LEU A 70 17.34 -7.23 6.05
CA LEU A 70 17.52 -8.62 6.46
C LEU A 70 18.74 -9.27 5.77
N ASP A 71 19.00 -8.93 4.52
CA ASP A 71 20.16 -9.39 3.75
C ASP A 71 21.46 -8.66 4.17
N GLY A 72 21.42 -7.73 5.13
CA GLY A 72 22.56 -6.95 5.59
C GLY A 72 23.00 -5.88 4.59
N VAL A 73 22.16 -5.52 3.63
CA VAL A 73 22.44 -4.48 2.65
C VAL A 73 22.04 -3.13 3.24
N LYS A 74 23.03 -2.40 3.74
CA LYS A 74 22.83 -1.01 4.17
C LYS A 74 22.84 -0.08 2.98
N ARG A 75 21.76 0.68 2.81
CA ARG A 75 21.67 1.68 1.75
C ARG A 75 22.60 2.88 2.01
N ASP A 76 23.10 3.48 0.95
CA ASP A 76 23.81 4.77 1.03
C ASP A 76 22.80 5.91 1.24
N SER A 77 22.33 6.01 2.46
CA SER A 77 21.38 7.04 2.91
C SER A 77 21.58 7.32 4.39
N PRO A 78 21.56 8.59 4.84
CA PRO A 78 21.69 8.96 6.24
C PRO A 78 20.60 8.38 7.15
N ARG A 79 19.48 7.93 6.56
CA ARG A 79 18.32 7.37 7.27
C ARG A 79 18.17 5.87 7.06
N ALA A 80 19.19 5.21 6.54
CA ALA A 80 19.20 3.76 6.40
C ALA A 80 19.51 3.10 7.74
N HIS A 81 18.70 2.10 8.08
CA HIS A 81 18.93 1.29 9.27
C HIS A 81 19.99 0.23 8.98
N ALA A 82 20.74 -0.15 10.01
CA ALA A 82 21.68 -1.26 9.98
C ALA A 82 21.10 -2.43 10.77
N ARG A 83 21.18 -3.63 10.22
CA ARG A 83 20.65 -4.85 10.85
C ARG A 83 21.19 -5.05 12.26
N GLU A 84 22.49 -4.77 12.46
CA GLU A 84 23.21 -4.96 13.71
C GLU A 84 22.77 -4.01 14.82
N SER A 85 22.01 -2.96 14.49
CA SER A 85 21.50 -1.99 15.45
C SER A 85 20.10 -2.31 15.98
N LEU A 86 19.47 -3.39 15.51
CA LEU A 86 18.10 -3.73 15.85
C LEU A 86 18.00 -4.81 16.92
N SER A 87 16.93 -4.77 17.69
CA SER A 87 16.58 -5.81 18.64
C SER A 87 16.24 -7.14 17.94
N ASP A 88 16.42 -8.25 18.66
CA ASP A 88 16.04 -9.57 18.19
C ASP A 88 14.53 -9.65 17.89
N ASP A 89 13.69 -8.99 18.68
CA ASP A 89 12.24 -8.94 18.48
C ASP A 89 11.86 -8.27 17.16
N THR A 90 12.50 -7.13 16.85
CA THR A 90 12.29 -6.43 15.57
C THR A 90 12.79 -7.24 14.40
N LEU A 91 13.97 -7.85 14.50
CA LEU A 91 14.49 -8.74 13.45
C LEU A 91 13.57 -9.93 13.23
N HIS A 92 13.10 -10.57 14.30
CA HIS A 92 12.17 -11.68 14.23
C HIS A 92 10.88 -11.28 13.52
N PHE A 93 10.27 -10.14 13.89
CA PHE A 93 9.08 -9.64 13.22
C PHE A 93 9.30 -9.46 11.71
N LEU A 94 10.36 -8.75 11.31
CA LEU A 94 10.65 -8.50 9.89
C LEU A 94 10.91 -9.81 9.12
N MET A 95 11.56 -10.80 9.74
CA MET A 95 11.79 -12.13 9.14
C MET A 95 10.49 -12.93 8.91
N THR A 96 9.45 -12.69 9.72
CA THR A 96 8.16 -13.39 9.59
C THR A 96 7.23 -12.77 8.55
N LEU A 97 7.55 -11.59 8.00
CA LEU A 97 6.71 -10.92 7.02
C LEU A 97 6.61 -11.73 5.72
N PRO A 98 5.41 -12.13 5.30
CA PRO A 98 5.20 -12.83 4.03
C PRO A 98 5.39 -11.90 2.84
N VAL A 99 5.66 -12.46 1.66
CA VAL A 99 5.79 -11.70 0.41
C VAL A 99 4.41 -11.25 -0.10
N GLU A 100 3.39 -12.08 0.11
CA GLU A 100 2.02 -11.81 -0.32
C GLU A 100 1.00 -12.39 0.67
N ILE A 101 -0.17 -11.76 0.76
CA ILE A 101 -1.30 -12.21 1.60
C ILE A 101 -2.57 -12.18 0.75
N SER A 102 -3.37 -13.26 0.81
CA SER A 102 -4.71 -13.29 0.23
C SER A 102 -5.78 -13.24 1.30
N LEU A 103 -6.76 -12.38 1.12
CA LEU A 103 -7.88 -12.17 2.04
C LEU A 103 -9.21 -12.41 1.33
N LYS A 104 -10.09 -13.17 1.97
CA LYS A 104 -11.49 -13.30 1.53
C LYS A 104 -12.29 -12.12 2.06
N THR A 105 -12.78 -11.29 1.16
CA THR A 105 -13.63 -10.16 1.49
C THR A 105 -15.08 -10.39 1.07
N ARG A 106 -15.97 -9.47 1.45
CA ARG A 106 -17.39 -9.52 1.05
C ARG A 106 -17.59 -9.42 -0.47
N LEU A 107 -16.74 -8.69 -1.19
CA LEU A 107 -16.86 -8.47 -2.63
C LEU A 107 -15.98 -9.37 -3.48
N GLY A 108 -15.19 -10.24 -2.87
CA GLY A 108 -14.27 -11.13 -3.55
C GLY A 108 -12.92 -11.20 -2.88
N GLU A 109 -11.94 -11.77 -3.56
CA GLU A 109 -10.57 -11.88 -3.05
C GLU A 109 -9.83 -10.54 -3.15
N LEU A 110 -9.02 -10.25 -2.12
CA LEU A 110 -8.03 -9.19 -2.10
C LEU A 110 -6.66 -9.81 -1.96
N MET A 111 -5.73 -9.46 -2.85
CA MET A 111 -4.32 -9.79 -2.74
C MET A 111 -3.52 -8.56 -2.31
N LEU A 112 -2.71 -8.72 -1.27
CA LEU A 112 -1.77 -7.73 -0.77
C LEU A 112 -0.34 -8.18 -1.10
N PHE A 113 0.47 -7.30 -1.65
CA PHE A 113 1.90 -7.49 -1.91
C PHE A 113 2.61 -6.13 -1.91
N HIS A 114 3.95 -6.10 -1.93
CA HIS A 114 4.66 -4.82 -1.90
C HIS A 114 4.80 -4.18 -3.29
N GLY A 115 5.54 -4.78 -4.20
CA GLY A 115 5.75 -4.28 -5.56
C GLY A 115 4.69 -4.77 -6.54
N VAL A 116 4.97 -5.84 -7.27
CA VAL A 116 3.97 -6.55 -8.10
C VAL A 116 4.10 -8.05 -7.84
N LEU A 117 3.11 -8.65 -7.24
CA LEU A 117 3.12 -10.05 -6.85
C LEU A 117 4.40 -10.38 -6.04
N LYS A 118 5.15 -11.39 -6.41
CA LYS A 118 6.39 -11.78 -5.71
C LYS A 118 7.59 -10.88 -6.00
N ASN A 119 7.49 -9.97 -6.97
CA ASN A 119 8.55 -9.02 -7.30
C ASN A 119 8.39 -7.74 -6.48
N ASP A 120 9.14 -7.60 -5.39
CA ASP A 120 9.11 -6.45 -4.50
C ASP A 120 9.65 -5.14 -5.13
N MET A 121 10.32 -5.22 -6.28
CA MET A 121 10.79 -4.07 -7.09
C MET A 121 9.84 -3.74 -8.26
N GLY A 122 8.83 -4.57 -8.49
CA GLY A 122 7.86 -4.38 -9.57
C GLY A 122 7.04 -3.10 -9.37
N LYS A 123 6.74 -2.43 -10.48
CA LYS A 123 5.96 -1.19 -10.49
C LYS A 123 4.83 -1.30 -11.51
N VAL A 124 3.72 -0.65 -11.24
CA VAL A 124 2.60 -0.49 -12.17
C VAL A 124 2.24 0.99 -12.22
N TRP A 125 2.41 1.59 -13.39
CA TRP A 125 2.10 3.01 -13.58
C TRP A 125 1.70 3.28 -15.02
N PRO A 126 0.52 3.89 -15.27
CA PRO A 126 0.04 4.15 -16.63
C PRO A 126 0.81 5.26 -17.36
N GLY A 127 1.74 5.90 -16.69
CA GLY A 127 2.52 7.01 -17.24
C GLY A 127 1.82 8.36 -17.13
N THR A 128 2.62 9.40 -17.21
CA THR A 128 2.21 10.80 -17.31
C THR A 128 3.27 11.54 -18.12
N ASP A 129 3.07 12.84 -18.39
CA ASP A 129 4.09 13.69 -19.04
C ASP A 129 5.43 13.69 -18.30
N ARG A 130 5.45 13.35 -17.00
CA ARG A 130 6.63 13.40 -16.13
C ARG A 130 7.16 12.01 -15.74
N SER A 131 6.41 10.96 -15.98
CA SER A 131 6.76 9.60 -15.55
C SER A 131 6.50 8.61 -16.67
N PRO A 132 7.47 7.75 -17.01
CA PRO A 132 7.29 6.75 -18.06
C PRO A 132 6.23 5.71 -17.64
N ILE A 133 5.68 5.06 -18.65
CA ILE A 133 4.80 3.89 -18.48
C ILE A 133 5.58 2.77 -17.79
N GLN A 134 4.94 2.14 -16.82
CA GLN A 134 5.43 0.92 -16.16
C GLN A 134 4.47 -0.23 -16.48
N ARG A 135 4.89 -1.13 -17.37
CA ARG A 135 4.15 -2.34 -17.74
C ARG A 135 4.64 -3.52 -16.92
N ASN A 136 3.78 -4.50 -16.69
CA ASN A 136 4.12 -5.68 -15.91
C ASN A 136 3.43 -6.94 -16.46
N GLU A 137 4.23 -7.84 -17.04
CA GLU A 137 3.74 -9.06 -17.69
C GLU A 137 3.11 -10.05 -16.70
N ASP A 138 3.66 -10.20 -15.50
CA ASP A 138 3.12 -11.11 -14.48
C ASP A 138 1.73 -10.66 -14.03
N LEU A 139 1.54 -9.35 -13.87
CA LEU A 139 0.23 -8.78 -13.58
C LEU A 139 -0.73 -8.99 -14.75
N ASP A 140 -0.29 -8.79 -15.99
CA ASP A 140 -1.12 -8.97 -17.18
C ASP A 140 -1.60 -10.43 -17.32
N LEU A 141 -0.75 -11.40 -16.97
CA LEU A 141 -1.11 -12.81 -16.91
C LEU A 141 -2.20 -13.07 -15.83
N LEU A 142 -2.06 -12.49 -14.64
CA LEU A 142 -3.06 -12.61 -13.58
C LEU A 142 -4.40 -11.98 -14.00
N LEU A 143 -4.37 -10.77 -14.56
CA LEU A 143 -5.57 -10.06 -15.02
C LEU A 143 -6.29 -10.80 -16.17
N GLY A 144 -5.54 -11.50 -17.01
CA GLY A 144 -6.08 -12.34 -18.09
C GLY A 144 -6.74 -13.63 -17.61
N ASP A 145 -6.40 -14.16 -16.44
CA ASP A 145 -6.99 -15.38 -15.90
C ASP A 145 -8.28 -15.09 -15.11
N LYS A 146 -9.42 -15.14 -15.80
CA LYS A 146 -10.74 -14.86 -15.20
C LYS A 146 -11.09 -15.71 -13.99
N LYS A 147 -10.46 -16.86 -13.79
CA LYS A 147 -10.73 -17.77 -12.66
C LYS A 147 -9.90 -17.41 -11.42
N LYS A 148 -8.70 -16.85 -11.60
CA LYS A 148 -7.76 -16.54 -10.53
C LYS A 148 -7.67 -15.06 -10.20
N ARG A 149 -8.21 -14.19 -11.08
CA ARG A 149 -8.16 -12.75 -10.91
C ARG A 149 -8.88 -12.31 -9.64
N PRO A 150 -8.20 -11.69 -8.67
CA PRO A 150 -8.83 -11.16 -7.48
C PRO A 150 -9.69 -9.93 -7.81
N LYS A 151 -10.60 -9.57 -6.90
CA LYS A 151 -11.39 -8.34 -7.03
C LYS A 151 -10.55 -7.10 -6.70
N PHE A 152 -9.63 -7.24 -5.75
CA PHE A 152 -8.76 -6.16 -5.29
C PHE A 152 -7.31 -6.62 -5.26
N LEU A 153 -6.43 -5.76 -5.75
CA LEU A 153 -4.99 -5.83 -5.60
C LEU A 153 -4.57 -4.62 -4.77
N VAL A 154 -3.76 -4.84 -3.73
CA VAL A 154 -3.21 -3.74 -2.93
C VAL A 154 -1.70 -3.84 -2.92
N ASN A 155 -1.02 -2.75 -3.25
CA ASN A 155 0.43 -2.68 -3.26
C ASN A 155 0.99 -1.36 -2.71
N GLY A 156 2.34 -1.24 -2.64
CA GLY A 156 3.10 -0.08 -2.20
C GLY A 156 4.14 0.35 -3.23
N HIS A 157 5.36 0.57 -2.77
CA HIS A 157 6.60 0.78 -3.53
C HIS A 157 6.69 2.11 -4.31
N ILE A 158 5.64 2.56 -4.99
CA ILE A 158 5.70 3.81 -5.78
C ILE A 158 5.39 5.07 -4.96
N HIS A 159 5.01 4.94 -3.70
CA HIS A 159 4.72 6.01 -2.74
C HIS A 159 3.55 6.95 -3.11
N PHE A 160 2.79 6.66 -4.16
CA PHE A 160 1.60 7.41 -4.53
C PHE A 160 0.35 6.63 -4.16
N ARG A 161 -0.50 7.17 -3.27
CA ARG A 161 -1.81 6.60 -3.02
C ARG A 161 -2.68 6.80 -4.24
N SER A 162 -3.00 5.71 -4.92
CA SER A 162 -3.70 5.75 -6.21
C SER A 162 -4.62 4.56 -6.40
N LEU A 163 -5.59 4.75 -7.29
CA LEU A 163 -6.49 3.72 -7.79
C LEU A 163 -6.31 3.59 -9.30
N ILE A 164 -6.11 2.36 -9.76
CA ILE A 164 -6.08 1.98 -11.16
C ILE A 164 -7.17 0.93 -11.36
N ASP A 165 -8.09 1.20 -12.29
CA ASP A 165 -9.16 0.27 -12.61
C ASP A 165 -8.78 -0.62 -13.79
N PHE A 166 -8.74 -1.92 -13.52
CA PHE A 166 -8.75 -2.94 -14.55
C PHE A 166 -10.16 -3.53 -14.66
N ASP A 167 -10.51 -4.10 -15.81
CA ASP A 167 -11.80 -4.75 -16.00
C ASP A 167 -12.06 -5.78 -14.88
N ASN A 168 -13.04 -5.49 -14.00
CA ASN A 168 -13.41 -6.28 -12.83
C ASN A 168 -12.32 -6.46 -11.74
N CYS A 169 -11.27 -5.64 -11.72
CA CYS A 169 -10.23 -5.66 -10.71
C CYS A 169 -9.75 -4.24 -10.40
N HIS A 170 -9.57 -3.92 -9.13
CA HIS A 170 -9.07 -2.63 -8.67
C HIS A 170 -7.67 -2.79 -8.10
N LEU A 171 -6.67 -2.08 -8.65
CA LEU A 171 -5.34 -1.97 -8.06
C LEU A 171 -5.27 -0.70 -7.23
N ILE A 172 -5.05 -0.85 -5.93
CA ILE A 172 -4.94 0.24 -4.96
C ILE A 172 -3.50 0.31 -4.47
N ASN A 173 -2.81 1.42 -4.71
CA ASN A 173 -1.52 1.65 -4.09
C ASN A 173 -1.69 2.35 -2.74
N GLY A 174 -1.10 1.78 -1.68
CA GLY A 174 -1.16 2.28 -0.31
C GLY A 174 -0.42 3.60 -0.10
N GLY A 175 0.49 3.95 -1.01
CA GLY A 175 1.34 5.13 -0.88
C GLY A 175 2.41 4.98 0.20
N THR A 176 2.59 6.00 1.01
CA THR A 176 3.61 6.01 2.07
C THR A 176 3.19 6.87 3.25
N LEU A 177 3.80 6.62 4.42
CA LEU A 177 3.60 7.44 5.62
C LEU A 177 4.57 8.63 5.70
N ARG A 178 5.46 8.82 4.71
CA ARG A 178 6.44 9.90 4.71
C ARG A 178 6.21 10.93 3.60
N GLY A 179 6.74 12.15 3.80
CA GLY A 179 6.78 13.19 2.77
C GLY A 179 5.44 13.90 2.56
N ARG A 180 5.37 14.69 1.48
CA ARG A 180 4.28 15.62 1.19
C ARG A 180 2.92 14.93 1.03
N TRP A 181 2.88 13.75 0.42
CA TRP A 181 1.64 13.02 0.11
C TRP A 181 1.39 11.86 1.06
N SER A 182 1.96 11.97 2.28
CA SER A 182 1.81 10.95 3.30
C SER A 182 0.36 10.84 3.79
N GLY A 183 -0.04 9.59 4.06
CA GLY A 183 -1.39 9.31 4.52
C GLY A 183 -1.72 7.82 4.44
N PHE A 184 -3.00 7.50 4.54
CA PHE A 184 -3.53 6.15 4.50
C PHE A 184 -4.89 6.15 3.79
N SER A 185 -5.48 4.98 3.57
CA SER A 185 -6.77 4.87 2.89
C SER A 185 -7.70 3.88 3.60
N VAL A 186 -8.99 4.01 3.33
CA VAL A 186 -10.04 3.09 3.81
C VAL A 186 -10.81 2.57 2.61
N LEU A 187 -10.84 1.26 2.46
CA LEU A 187 -11.69 0.54 1.52
C LEU A 187 -12.94 0.05 2.26
N ASP A 188 -14.08 0.64 1.97
CA ASP A 188 -15.38 0.26 2.53
C ASP A 188 -16.14 -0.59 1.50
N LEU A 189 -16.21 -1.89 1.76
CA LEU A 189 -16.81 -2.87 0.87
C LEU A 189 -18.34 -2.91 0.96
N ASP A 190 -18.91 -2.40 2.05
CA ASP A 190 -20.37 -2.27 2.21
C ASP A 190 -20.89 -1.12 1.36
N ASN A 191 -20.21 0.02 1.43
CA ASN A 191 -20.56 1.21 0.66
C ASN A 191 -19.88 1.25 -0.73
N ARG A 192 -18.99 0.29 -1.02
CA ARG A 192 -18.22 0.20 -2.27
C ARG A 192 -17.43 1.48 -2.56
N THR A 193 -16.72 1.99 -1.54
CA THR A 193 -15.97 3.24 -1.64
C THR A 193 -14.52 3.09 -1.23
N LEU A 194 -13.66 3.94 -1.77
CA LEU A 194 -12.26 4.09 -1.40
C LEU A 194 -12.01 5.54 -1.00
N THR A 195 -11.56 5.74 0.24
CA THR A 195 -11.34 7.07 0.81
C THR A 195 -9.90 7.24 1.25
N GLY A 196 -9.23 8.30 0.79
CA GLY A 196 -7.91 8.71 1.23
C GLY A 196 -7.98 9.68 2.43
N PHE A 197 -6.97 9.59 3.29
CA PHE A 197 -6.76 10.49 4.43
C PHE A 197 -5.33 11.00 4.43
N ASP A 198 -5.15 12.31 4.45
CA ASP A 198 -3.84 12.96 4.50
C ASP A 198 -3.48 13.32 5.94
N PHE A 199 -2.19 13.19 6.28
CA PHE A 199 -1.70 13.75 7.53
C PHE A 199 -1.60 15.27 7.42
N VAL A 200 -2.05 15.93 8.49
CA VAL A 200 -1.98 17.38 8.63
C VAL A 200 -1.16 17.68 9.87
N GLU A 201 -0.20 18.60 9.75
CA GLU A 201 0.64 19.00 10.88
C GLU A 201 -0.21 19.53 12.03
N GLY A 202 0.06 19.08 13.25
CA GLY A 202 -0.67 19.53 14.45
C GLY A 202 -2.15 19.12 14.53
N ALA A 203 -2.67 18.33 13.58
CA ALA A 203 -4.09 17.97 13.53
C ALA A 203 -4.31 16.46 13.31
N CYS A 204 -5.56 16.02 13.51
CA CYS A 204 -6.00 14.69 13.09
C CYS A 204 -5.93 14.55 11.56
N PRO A 205 -5.73 13.31 11.04
CA PRO A 205 -5.81 13.07 9.61
C PRO A 205 -7.12 13.58 9.01
N LYS A 206 -7.03 14.19 7.83
CA LYS A 206 -8.19 14.74 7.12
C LYS A 206 -8.50 13.93 5.89
N ARG A 207 -9.79 13.71 5.62
CA ARG A 207 -10.26 13.12 4.37
C ARG A 207 -9.78 13.96 3.20
N SER A 208 -9.10 13.33 2.23
CA SER A 208 -8.54 13.99 1.05
C SER A 208 -9.38 13.73 -0.19
N ARG A 209 -9.47 12.49 -0.63
CA ARG A 209 -10.21 12.08 -1.82
C ARG A 209 -11.16 10.93 -1.48
N HIS A 210 -12.20 10.80 -2.31
CA HIS A 210 -13.21 9.75 -2.16
C HIS A 210 -13.67 9.30 -3.53
N TYR A 211 -13.70 8.00 -3.73
CA TYR A 211 -14.14 7.37 -4.96
C TYR A 211 -15.19 6.32 -4.66
N GLU A 212 -16.29 6.36 -5.38
CA GLU A 212 -17.22 5.25 -5.49
C GLU A 212 -16.63 4.24 -6.51
N LEU A 213 -16.49 2.98 -6.10
CA LEU A 213 -15.83 1.97 -6.93
C LEU A 213 -16.64 1.66 -8.21
N ASP A 214 -17.95 1.81 -8.17
CA ASP A 214 -18.84 1.56 -9.30
C ASP A 214 -19.01 2.78 -10.22
N ASP A 215 -18.70 3.99 -9.75
CA ASP A 215 -18.68 5.18 -10.60
C ASP A 215 -17.33 5.34 -11.27
N VAL A 216 -17.28 4.87 -12.52
CA VAL A 216 -16.08 4.94 -13.37
C VAL A 216 -16.15 6.05 -14.40
N SER A 217 -17.14 6.96 -14.32
CA SER A 217 -17.40 8.01 -15.31
C SER A 217 -16.21 8.91 -15.59
N ASN A 218 -15.33 9.11 -14.59
CA ASN A 218 -14.14 9.97 -14.67
C ASN A 218 -12.83 9.17 -14.56
N ARG A 219 -12.87 7.85 -14.78
CA ARG A 219 -11.70 6.98 -14.70
C ARG A 219 -11.58 6.11 -15.94
N THR A 220 -10.34 5.85 -16.34
CA THR A 220 -10.08 4.91 -17.43
C THR A 220 -10.10 3.49 -16.87
N ILE A 221 -10.80 2.58 -17.56
CA ILE A 221 -10.75 1.15 -17.29
C ILE A 221 -9.81 0.51 -18.31
N TRP A 222 -8.83 -0.23 -17.81
CA TRP A 222 -7.84 -0.94 -18.61
C TRP A 222 -8.12 -2.44 -18.58
N ARG A 223 -7.80 -3.16 -19.63
CA ARG A 223 -7.82 -4.63 -19.59
C ARG A 223 -6.62 -5.17 -18.81
N ASP A 224 -5.45 -4.58 -19.07
CA ASP A 224 -4.17 -4.91 -18.47
C ASP A 224 -3.18 -3.76 -18.71
N THR A 225 -1.91 -3.92 -18.29
CA THR A 225 -0.91 -2.85 -18.42
C THR A 225 -0.43 -2.61 -19.85
N ARG A 226 -0.72 -3.51 -20.80
CA ARG A 226 -0.39 -3.32 -22.22
C ARG A 226 -1.23 -2.23 -22.87
N ASP A 227 -2.41 -1.94 -22.30
CA ASP A 227 -3.27 -0.85 -22.77
C ASP A 227 -2.77 0.54 -22.32
N PHE A 228 -1.80 0.64 -21.41
CA PHE A 228 -1.29 1.92 -20.94
C PHE A 228 -0.66 2.72 -22.08
N ASP A 229 -1.13 3.94 -22.31
CA ASP A 229 -0.71 4.82 -23.42
C ASP A 229 0.06 6.07 -22.97
N GLY A 230 0.22 6.29 -21.65
CA GLY A 230 0.90 7.44 -21.07
C GLY A 230 0.07 8.73 -21.02
N ARG A 231 -1.17 8.72 -21.47
CA ARG A 231 -2.04 9.91 -21.52
C ARG A 231 -2.96 10.02 -20.31
N TRP A 232 -3.10 8.93 -19.56
CA TRP A 232 -3.99 8.89 -18.41
C TRP A 232 -3.26 9.27 -17.12
N SER A 233 -3.92 10.11 -16.33
CA SER A 233 -3.50 10.38 -14.95
C SER A 233 -4.24 9.45 -13.99
N PRO A 234 -3.52 8.74 -13.10
CA PRO A 234 -4.16 7.86 -12.12
C PRO A 234 -5.11 8.64 -11.20
N ALA A 235 -6.13 7.96 -10.70
CA ALA A 235 -6.98 8.50 -9.63
C ALA A 235 -6.17 8.57 -8.33
N LEU A 236 -5.75 9.77 -7.92
CA LEU A 236 -4.93 9.98 -6.74
C LEU A 236 -5.80 10.10 -5.48
N LEU A 237 -5.39 9.46 -4.40
CA LEU A 237 -6.09 9.42 -3.10
C LEU A 237 -5.57 10.48 -2.11
N HIS A 238 -4.65 11.34 -2.52
CA HIS A 238 -4.17 12.48 -1.74
C HIS A 238 -4.66 13.80 -2.34
N ALA A 239 -4.70 14.85 -1.54
CA ALA A 239 -4.96 16.21 -2.05
C ALA A 239 -3.78 16.66 -2.93
N ALA A 240 -4.06 17.54 -3.88
CA ALA A 240 -3.06 18.11 -4.81
C ALA A 240 -2.04 19.00 -4.10
#